data_01639c2be1b1636c4ea7369ba1c9c1b6
#
_entry.id   01639c2be1b1636c4ea7369ba1c9c1b6
#
_cell.length_a   1.000
_cell.length_b   1.000
_cell.length_c   1.000
_cell.angle_alpha   90.00
_cell.angle_beta   90.00
_cell.angle_gamma   90.00
#
_symmetry.space_group_name_H-M   'P 1'
#
loop_
_entity.id
_entity.type
_entity.pdbx_description
1 polymer ?
#
loop_
_entity_poly.entity_id
_entity_poly.type
_entity_poly.pdbx_seq_one_letter_code
_entity_poly.pdbx_strand_id
1 'polypeptide(L)'
;MMDGYMAKLDALGCTIVLTADHGMNAKFGADGQPDVIYLQDLFDGWAGKDKARVILPITDPYVVHHGALGSYAIVYCDDAPKWKAQLAAMPGIEEALTKGEAAKRFELPADRLGDLVVISTKHKVLGTSAARHDLSGLTEPLRSHGGLSEQKVPLICNRKLAQPVVRPWRNFDAFDLALNLVE
;
A
#
# COMPACT_ATOMS: atom_id res chain seq x y z
N MET A 1 24.10 -11.39 -0.95
CA MET A 1 23.73 -12.52 -0.06
C MET A 1 22.58 -13.35 -0.64
N MET A 2 21.40 -12.79 -0.94
CA MET A 2 20.25 -13.53 -1.51
C MET A 2 20.60 -14.26 -2.81
N ASP A 3 21.24 -13.58 -3.74
CA ASP A 3 21.70 -14.14 -5.02
C ASP A 3 22.53 -15.43 -4.85
N GLY A 4 23.44 -15.46 -3.89
CA GLY A 4 24.24 -16.65 -3.61
C GLY A 4 23.44 -17.86 -3.08
N TYR A 5 22.32 -17.63 -2.40
CA TYR A 5 21.40 -18.71 -2.01
C TYR A 5 20.59 -19.20 -3.21
N MET A 6 20.12 -18.30 -4.07
CA MET A 6 19.40 -18.66 -5.28
C MET A 6 20.29 -19.46 -6.24
N ALA A 7 21.55 -19.07 -6.40
CA ALA A 7 22.51 -19.82 -7.20
C ALA A 7 22.71 -21.26 -6.68
N LYS A 8 22.72 -21.48 -5.36
CA LYS A 8 22.79 -22.82 -4.77
C LYS A 8 21.53 -23.64 -5.05
N LEU A 9 20.35 -23.03 -4.95
CA LEU A 9 19.09 -23.71 -5.25
C LEU A 9 18.98 -24.04 -6.73
N ASP A 10 19.40 -23.14 -7.61
CA ASP A 10 19.45 -23.38 -9.05
C ASP A 10 20.39 -24.55 -9.40
N ALA A 11 21.57 -24.61 -8.78
CA ALA A 11 22.52 -25.72 -8.95
C ALA A 11 21.98 -27.08 -8.49
N LEU A 12 21.00 -27.08 -7.55
CA LEU A 12 20.27 -28.28 -7.14
C LEU A 12 19.10 -28.64 -8.08
N GLY A 13 18.90 -27.90 -9.16
CA GLY A 13 17.81 -28.11 -10.10
C GLY A 13 16.46 -27.55 -9.68
N CYS A 14 16.40 -26.73 -8.63
CA CYS A 14 15.15 -26.14 -8.17
C CYS A 14 14.57 -25.14 -9.19
N THR A 15 13.27 -25.17 -9.39
CA THR A 15 12.55 -24.05 -10.01
C THR A 15 12.42 -22.92 -8.99
N ILE A 16 12.88 -21.74 -9.35
CA ILE A 16 12.87 -20.57 -8.47
C ILE A 16 12.00 -19.49 -9.11
N VAL A 17 11.00 -19.03 -8.37
CA VAL A 17 10.23 -17.84 -8.73
C VAL A 17 10.34 -16.82 -7.62
N LEU A 18 10.83 -15.63 -7.95
CA LEU A 18 11.00 -14.51 -7.03
C LEU A 18 9.97 -13.44 -7.33
N THR A 19 9.26 -13.02 -6.31
CA THR A 19 8.33 -11.89 -6.35
C THR A 19 8.34 -11.15 -5.01
N ALA A 20 7.52 -10.13 -4.89
CA ALA A 20 7.26 -9.41 -3.64
C ALA A 20 5.75 -9.19 -3.46
N ASP A 21 5.33 -8.96 -2.25
CA ASP A 21 3.95 -8.59 -1.89
C ASP A 21 3.62 -7.15 -2.31
N HIS A 22 4.57 -6.23 -2.15
CA HIS A 22 4.48 -4.83 -2.56
C HIS A 22 5.88 -4.22 -2.78
N GLY A 23 5.91 -3.04 -3.40
CA GLY A 23 7.07 -2.18 -3.46
C GLY A 23 7.18 -1.25 -2.24
N MET A 24 8.14 -0.32 -2.26
CA MET A 24 8.35 0.68 -1.23
C MET A 24 8.88 1.96 -1.84
N ASN A 25 8.34 3.11 -1.41
CA ASN A 25 8.77 4.43 -1.89
C ASN A 25 9.19 5.36 -0.75
N ALA A 26 9.94 6.39 -1.11
CA ALA A 26 10.21 7.53 -0.25
C ALA A 26 8.92 8.31 0.03
N LYS A 27 8.69 8.69 1.28
CA LYS A 27 7.49 9.36 1.78
C LYS A 27 7.85 10.66 2.53
N PHE A 28 8.70 11.45 1.91
CA PHE A 28 9.19 12.70 2.47
C PHE A 28 9.32 13.78 1.39
N GLY A 29 9.25 15.04 1.84
CA GLY A 29 9.44 16.21 0.99
C GLY A 29 10.91 16.46 0.61
N ALA A 30 11.15 17.53 -0.14
CA ALA A 30 12.50 17.95 -0.55
C ALA A 30 13.41 18.32 0.64
N ASP A 31 12.83 18.64 1.78
CA ASP A 31 13.49 18.94 3.05
C ASP A 31 13.87 17.68 3.86
N GLY A 32 13.52 16.49 3.34
CA GLY A 32 13.73 15.21 4.01
C GLY A 32 12.72 14.89 5.13
N GLN A 33 11.77 15.81 5.40
CA GLN A 33 10.75 15.57 6.42
C GLN A 33 9.61 14.71 5.88
N PRO A 34 9.00 13.84 6.73
CA PRO A 34 7.85 13.04 6.35
C PRO A 34 6.70 13.90 5.83
N ASP A 35 6.15 13.55 4.67
CA ASP A 35 5.03 14.26 4.05
C ASP A 35 3.71 13.54 4.38
N VAL A 36 3.09 13.94 5.50
CA VAL A 36 1.95 13.26 6.11
C VAL A 36 0.66 14.06 5.92
N ILE A 37 -0.41 13.38 5.51
CA ILE A 37 -1.79 13.90 5.55
C ILE A 37 -2.51 13.25 6.73
N TYR A 38 -2.84 14.03 7.76
CA TYR A 38 -3.53 13.56 8.96
C TYR A 38 -5.04 13.53 8.75
N LEU A 39 -5.57 12.40 8.28
CA LEU A 39 -6.97 12.27 7.87
C LEU A 39 -7.97 12.45 9.02
N GLN A 40 -7.66 11.95 10.23
CA GLN A 40 -8.57 12.12 11.37
C GLN A 40 -8.72 13.60 11.75
N ASP A 41 -7.61 14.36 11.77
CA ASP A 41 -7.63 15.79 12.05
C ASP A 41 -8.47 16.54 11.00
N LEU A 42 -8.37 16.14 9.72
CA LEU A 42 -9.19 16.72 8.65
C LEU A 42 -10.69 16.41 8.85
N PHE A 43 -11.04 15.16 9.12
CA PHE A 43 -12.43 14.75 9.34
C PHE A 43 -13.03 15.38 10.59
N ASP A 44 -12.27 15.50 11.66
CA ASP A 44 -12.70 16.17 12.89
C ASP A 44 -13.00 17.66 12.63
N GLY A 45 -12.21 18.31 11.75
CA GLY A 45 -12.47 19.68 11.29
C GLY A 45 -13.69 19.81 10.37
N TRP A 46 -13.94 18.83 9.49
CA TRP A 46 -15.00 18.90 8.49
C TRP A 46 -16.37 18.43 8.98
N ALA A 47 -16.39 17.30 9.67
CA ALA A 47 -17.61 16.63 10.11
C ALA A 47 -17.93 16.89 11.58
N GLY A 48 -16.93 17.30 12.34
CA GLY A 48 -16.98 17.38 13.80
C GLY A 48 -16.33 16.15 14.46
N LYS A 49 -15.85 16.36 15.66
CA LYS A 49 -15.17 15.33 16.46
C LYS A 49 -16.05 14.08 16.62
N ASP A 50 -15.43 12.92 16.51
CA ASP A 50 -16.08 11.60 16.66
C ASP A 50 -17.16 11.27 15.60
N LYS A 51 -17.26 12.06 14.51
CA LYS A 51 -18.19 11.82 13.40
C LYS A 51 -17.60 10.95 12.29
N ALA A 52 -16.31 10.76 12.30
CA ALA A 52 -15.61 9.84 11.42
C ALA A 52 -14.53 9.08 12.18
N ARG A 53 -14.20 7.89 11.71
CA ARG A 53 -13.12 7.09 12.24
C ARG A 53 -12.16 6.67 11.14
N VAL A 54 -10.92 7.11 11.24
CA VAL A 54 -9.84 6.73 10.32
C VAL A 54 -9.09 5.52 10.87
N ILE A 55 -8.90 4.53 10.03
CA ILE A 55 -8.10 3.33 10.33
C ILE A 55 -6.96 3.24 9.30
N LEU A 56 -5.76 3.07 9.81
CA LEU A 56 -4.58 2.75 9.02
C LEU A 56 -4.34 1.24 9.12
N PRO A 57 -4.65 0.46 8.08
CA PRO A 57 -4.57 -1.00 8.16
C PRO A 57 -3.14 -1.54 8.04
N ILE A 58 -2.21 -0.71 7.57
CA ILE A 58 -0.79 -1.09 7.49
C ILE A 58 -0.20 -0.94 8.89
N THR A 59 0.25 -2.06 9.46
CA THR A 59 0.87 -2.08 10.79
C THR A 59 2.21 -2.79 10.73
N ASP A 60 3.22 -2.18 11.34
CA ASP A 60 4.53 -2.78 11.52
C ASP A 60 4.91 -2.70 13.01
N PRO A 61 4.91 -3.83 13.74
CA PRO A 61 5.22 -3.84 15.16
C PRO A 61 6.68 -3.48 15.48
N TYR A 62 7.55 -3.48 14.47
CA TYR A 62 8.96 -3.11 14.63
C TYR A 62 9.23 -1.63 14.36
N VAL A 63 8.25 -0.89 13.87
CA VAL A 63 8.37 0.52 13.52
C VAL A 63 7.46 1.36 14.41
N VAL A 64 7.92 1.61 15.64
CA VAL A 64 7.10 2.29 16.67
C VAL A 64 7.07 3.81 16.53
N HIS A 65 8.10 4.42 15.97
CA HIS A 65 8.25 5.88 15.92
C HIS A 65 7.36 6.59 14.89
N HIS A 66 6.93 5.90 13.83
CA HIS A 66 5.99 6.46 12.85
C HIS A 66 4.66 5.68 12.78
N GLY A 67 4.47 4.68 13.64
CA GLY A 67 3.26 3.88 13.67
C GLY A 67 2.94 3.26 12.31
N ALA A 68 1.67 3.24 11.96
CA ALA A 68 1.16 2.62 10.74
C ALA A 68 1.07 3.61 9.54
N LEU A 69 1.99 4.54 9.41
CA LEU A 69 2.01 5.51 8.30
C LEU A 69 2.24 4.80 6.96
N GLY A 70 1.24 4.85 6.09
CA GLY A 70 1.28 4.27 4.75
C GLY A 70 0.45 5.10 3.78
N SER A 71 0.37 4.68 2.52
CA SER A 71 -0.39 5.40 1.50
C SER A 71 -1.85 4.95 1.39
N TYR A 72 -2.35 4.14 2.30
CA TYR A 72 -3.71 3.60 2.30
C TYR A 72 -4.38 3.81 3.66
N ALA A 73 -5.61 4.28 3.65
CA ALA A 73 -6.45 4.41 4.84
C ALA A 73 -7.89 4.02 4.54
N ILE A 74 -8.59 3.58 5.59
CA ILE A 74 -10.03 3.30 5.59
C ILE A 74 -10.71 4.33 6.48
N VAL A 75 -11.85 4.85 6.05
CA VAL A 75 -12.64 5.80 6.84
C VAL A 75 -14.07 5.29 7.00
N TYR A 76 -14.54 5.26 8.23
CA TYR A 76 -15.95 5.07 8.56
C TYR A 76 -16.56 6.44 8.81
N CYS A 77 -17.61 6.78 8.08
CA CYS A 77 -18.26 8.10 8.17
C CYS A 77 -19.66 8.09 7.57
N ASP A 78 -20.50 9.04 7.98
CA ASP A 78 -21.73 9.34 7.27
C ASP A 78 -21.42 10.12 5.99
N ASP A 79 -22.33 10.08 5.00
CA ASP A 79 -22.24 10.83 3.74
C ASP A 79 -20.91 10.64 2.96
N ALA A 80 -20.54 9.41 2.75
CA ALA A 80 -19.32 9.03 2.00
C ALA A 80 -19.19 9.75 0.64
N PRO A 81 -20.25 9.96 -0.18
CA PRO A 81 -20.12 10.68 -1.44
C PRO A 81 -19.62 12.12 -1.30
N LYS A 82 -20.09 12.84 -0.28
CA LYS A 82 -19.63 14.21 0.02
C LYS A 82 -18.14 14.23 0.33
N TRP A 83 -17.71 13.39 1.24
CA TRP A 83 -16.32 13.37 1.70
C TRP A 83 -15.37 12.82 0.62
N LYS A 84 -15.82 11.87 -0.20
CA LYS A 84 -15.10 11.43 -1.38
C LYS A 84 -14.77 12.60 -2.31
N ALA A 85 -15.77 13.44 -2.63
CA ALA A 85 -15.57 14.60 -3.51
C ALA A 85 -14.57 15.60 -2.91
N GLN A 86 -14.66 15.85 -1.59
CA GLN A 86 -13.76 16.74 -0.89
C GLN A 86 -12.32 16.22 -0.86
N LEU A 87 -12.13 14.93 -0.56
CA LEU A 87 -10.81 14.28 -0.57
C LEU A 87 -10.20 14.27 -1.96
N ALA A 88 -10.98 13.94 -3.00
CA ALA A 88 -10.49 13.91 -4.38
C ALA A 88 -9.99 15.27 -4.91
N ALA A 89 -10.46 16.36 -4.31
CA ALA A 89 -10.00 17.73 -4.63
C ALA A 89 -8.72 18.13 -3.89
N MET A 90 -8.25 17.30 -2.94
CA MET A 90 -7.09 17.66 -2.12
C MET A 90 -5.75 17.30 -2.80
N PRO A 91 -4.77 18.21 -2.80
CA PRO A 91 -3.41 17.87 -3.19
C PRO A 91 -2.85 16.73 -2.34
N GLY A 92 -2.29 15.73 -2.99
CA GLY A 92 -1.67 14.61 -2.30
C GLY A 92 -2.58 13.40 -2.06
N ILE A 93 -3.86 13.50 -2.39
CA ILE A 93 -4.75 12.35 -2.52
C ILE A 93 -4.73 11.89 -3.98
N GLU A 94 -4.39 10.62 -4.22
CA GLU A 94 -4.37 10.01 -5.55
C GLU A 94 -5.74 9.44 -5.90
N GLU A 95 -6.37 8.72 -4.97
CA GLU A 95 -7.73 8.21 -5.11
C GLU A 95 -8.51 8.31 -3.80
N ALA A 96 -9.78 8.66 -3.91
CA ALA A 96 -10.76 8.50 -2.85
C ALA A 96 -11.94 7.71 -3.43
N LEU A 97 -12.23 6.56 -2.84
CA LEU A 97 -13.20 5.59 -3.36
C LEU A 97 -14.24 5.28 -2.28
N THR A 98 -15.51 5.14 -2.68
CA THR A 98 -16.52 4.55 -1.82
C THR A 98 -16.25 3.05 -1.62
N LYS A 99 -16.83 2.47 -0.59
CA LYS A 99 -16.77 1.03 -0.28
C LYS A 99 -16.97 0.15 -1.51
N GLY A 100 -18.01 0.40 -2.28
CA GLY A 100 -18.34 -0.40 -3.48
C GLY A 100 -17.33 -0.23 -4.62
N GLU A 101 -16.85 0.99 -4.83
CA GLU A 101 -15.83 1.27 -5.84
C GLU A 101 -14.50 0.61 -5.46
N ALA A 102 -14.08 0.71 -4.20
CA ALA A 102 -12.85 0.11 -3.71
C ALA A 102 -12.90 -1.42 -3.74
N ALA A 103 -14.02 -2.02 -3.32
CA ALA A 103 -14.23 -3.46 -3.39
C ALA A 103 -14.05 -4.00 -4.81
N LYS A 104 -14.66 -3.33 -5.80
CA LYS A 104 -14.56 -3.71 -7.21
C LYS A 104 -13.13 -3.47 -7.76
N ARG A 105 -12.53 -2.33 -7.43
CA ARG A 105 -11.22 -1.93 -7.98
C ARG A 105 -10.08 -2.80 -7.47
N PHE A 106 -10.11 -3.16 -6.20
CA PHE A 106 -9.03 -3.88 -5.54
C PHE A 106 -9.36 -5.34 -5.24
N GLU A 107 -10.53 -5.81 -5.70
CA GLU A 107 -11.00 -7.19 -5.47
C GLU A 107 -11.03 -7.54 -3.96
N LEU A 108 -11.45 -6.57 -3.14
CA LEU A 108 -11.53 -6.72 -1.68
C LEU A 108 -12.96 -7.04 -1.25
N PRO A 109 -13.14 -7.83 -0.17
CA PRO A 109 -14.47 -8.09 0.38
C PRO A 109 -15.08 -6.81 0.95
N ALA A 110 -16.25 -6.42 0.44
CA ALA A 110 -16.88 -5.14 0.79
C ALA A 110 -17.25 -5.04 2.30
N ASP A 111 -17.55 -6.15 2.94
CA ASP A 111 -17.84 -6.24 4.37
C ASP A 111 -16.62 -5.97 5.28
N ARG A 112 -15.42 -5.97 4.71
CA ARG A 112 -14.16 -5.66 5.38
C ARG A 112 -13.66 -4.24 5.16
N LEU A 113 -14.37 -3.45 4.34
CA LEU A 113 -14.01 -2.07 4.02
C LEU A 113 -14.84 -1.07 4.83
N GLY A 114 -14.24 0.10 5.12
CA GLY A 114 -14.98 1.26 5.61
C GLY A 114 -15.84 1.90 4.50
N ASP A 115 -16.48 3.02 4.81
CA ASP A 115 -17.35 3.73 3.88
C ASP A 115 -16.55 4.42 2.77
N LEU A 116 -15.29 4.79 3.09
CA LEU A 116 -14.31 5.29 2.14
C LEU A 116 -12.97 4.55 2.24
N VAL A 117 -12.31 4.44 1.10
CA VAL A 117 -10.89 4.09 0.97
C VAL A 117 -10.17 5.30 0.39
N VAL A 118 -9.07 5.67 1.02
CA VAL A 118 -8.25 6.83 0.64
C VAL A 118 -6.85 6.38 0.33
N ILE A 119 -6.31 6.82 -0.81
CA ILE A 119 -4.95 6.51 -1.26
C ILE A 119 -4.20 7.82 -1.51
N SER A 120 -3.04 7.96 -0.90
CA SER A 120 -2.16 9.12 -1.13
C SER A 120 -1.29 8.95 -2.37
N THR A 121 -0.83 10.06 -2.89
CA THR A 121 0.17 10.08 -3.97
C THR A 121 1.50 9.48 -3.52
N LYS A 122 2.33 9.09 -4.47
CA LYS A 122 3.58 8.33 -4.30
C LYS A 122 4.46 8.77 -3.12
N HIS A 123 4.62 10.07 -2.90
CA HIS A 123 5.57 10.60 -1.91
C HIS A 123 4.91 11.02 -0.59
N LYS A 124 3.61 10.79 -0.45
CA LYS A 124 2.85 11.11 0.77
C LYS A 124 2.42 9.85 1.52
N VAL A 125 2.21 10.00 2.82
CA VAL A 125 1.56 9.01 3.66
C VAL A 125 0.33 9.57 4.32
N LEU A 126 -0.54 8.68 4.74
CA LEU A 126 -1.75 8.99 5.50
C LEU A 126 -1.52 8.66 6.97
N GLY A 127 -1.85 9.60 7.84
CA GLY A 127 -1.85 9.44 9.29
C GLY A 127 -3.25 9.58 9.87
N THR A 128 -3.44 9.20 11.12
CA THR A 128 -4.67 9.50 11.86
C THR A 128 -4.65 10.95 12.31
N SER A 129 -3.95 11.28 13.40
CA SER A 129 -3.76 12.64 13.88
C SER A 129 -2.28 12.91 14.17
N ALA A 130 -1.87 14.17 14.10
CA ALA A 130 -0.48 14.55 14.38
C ALA A 130 -0.04 14.13 15.79
N ALA A 131 -0.95 14.19 16.76
CA ALA A 131 -0.68 13.81 18.15
C ALA A 131 -0.42 12.29 18.35
N ARG A 132 -0.83 11.45 17.39
CA ARG A 132 -0.68 9.99 17.47
C ARG A 132 0.55 9.44 16.78
N HIS A 133 1.25 10.25 16.00
CA HIS A 133 2.42 9.83 15.24
C HIS A 133 3.64 10.63 15.67
N ASP A 134 4.38 10.09 16.64
CA ASP A 134 5.66 10.69 17.05
C ASP A 134 6.74 10.36 16.00
N LEU A 135 7.12 11.36 15.24
CA LEU A 135 8.14 11.26 14.19
C LEU A 135 9.53 11.71 14.67
N SER A 136 9.66 12.12 15.91
CA SER A 136 10.93 12.65 16.46
C SER A 136 12.05 11.61 16.50
N GLY A 137 11.71 10.32 16.54
CA GLY A 137 12.67 9.21 16.52
C GLY A 137 13.16 8.80 15.14
N LEU A 138 12.71 9.45 14.05
CA LEU A 138 13.20 9.13 12.70
C LEU A 138 14.64 9.58 12.51
N THR A 139 15.53 8.62 12.32
CA THR A 139 16.96 8.86 12.01
C THR A 139 17.23 8.82 10.51
N GLU A 140 16.34 8.20 9.73
CA GLU A 140 16.41 8.05 8.29
C GLU A 140 15.12 8.60 7.66
N PRO A 141 15.17 9.11 6.42
CA PRO A 141 13.98 9.58 5.73
C PRO A 141 12.91 8.49 5.61
N LEU A 142 11.65 8.84 5.89
CA LEU A 142 10.53 7.90 5.92
C LEU A 142 10.38 7.15 4.59
N ARG A 143 10.26 5.84 4.67
CA ARG A 143 9.87 4.97 3.55
C ARG A 143 8.66 4.15 3.97
N SER A 144 7.72 3.98 3.07
CA SER A 144 6.50 3.20 3.32
C SER A 144 5.86 2.74 2.01
N HIS A 145 4.70 2.10 2.12
CA HIS A 145 3.97 1.48 1.03
C HIS A 145 2.45 1.66 1.15
N GLY A 146 1.68 0.91 0.37
CA GLY A 146 0.22 0.87 0.42
C GLY A 146 -0.47 1.70 -0.67
N GLY A 147 0.29 2.45 -1.49
CA GLY A 147 -0.25 3.20 -2.61
C GLY A 147 -0.21 2.45 -3.93
N LEU A 148 -0.79 3.04 -4.97
CA LEU A 148 -0.79 2.47 -6.32
C LEU A 148 0.62 2.39 -6.91
N SER A 149 1.50 3.29 -6.51
CA SER A 149 2.91 3.31 -6.94
C SER A 149 3.74 2.13 -6.42
N GLU A 150 3.28 1.43 -5.40
CA GLU A 150 3.94 0.26 -4.80
C GLU A 150 3.37 -1.07 -5.31
N GLN A 151 2.40 -1.06 -6.23
CA GLN A 151 1.77 -2.29 -6.76
C GLN A 151 2.67 -3.06 -7.74
N LYS A 152 3.56 -2.36 -8.46
CA LYS A 152 4.47 -3.03 -9.41
C LYS A 152 5.63 -3.67 -8.66
N VAL A 153 5.69 -5.00 -8.74
CA VAL A 153 6.74 -5.83 -8.14
C VAL A 153 7.40 -6.71 -9.21
N PRO A 154 8.62 -7.20 -8.98
CA PRO A 154 9.25 -8.14 -9.90
C PRO A 154 8.51 -9.48 -9.89
N LEU A 155 8.55 -10.18 -11.01
CA LEU A 155 8.24 -11.60 -11.13
C LEU A 155 9.34 -12.24 -11.98
N ILE A 156 10.29 -12.90 -11.34
CA ILE A 156 11.49 -13.44 -11.97
C ILE A 156 11.49 -14.96 -11.82
N CYS A 157 11.73 -15.67 -12.92
CA CYS A 157 11.86 -17.13 -12.93
C CYS A 157 13.20 -17.54 -13.52
N ASN A 158 13.83 -18.57 -12.94
CA ASN A 158 15.09 -19.16 -13.46
C ASN A 158 14.86 -20.20 -14.56
N ARG A 159 13.62 -20.48 -14.94
CA ARG A 159 13.25 -21.42 -16.02
C ARG A 159 12.59 -20.67 -17.17
N LYS A 160 12.62 -21.27 -18.36
CA LYS A 160 11.90 -20.77 -19.51
C LYS A 160 10.40 -21.08 -19.38
N LEU A 161 9.57 -20.22 -19.93
CA LEU A 161 8.15 -20.53 -20.10
C LEU A 161 7.98 -21.62 -21.17
N ALA A 162 7.20 -22.64 -20.87
CA ALA A 162 6.83 -23.68 -21.82
C ALA A 162 6.01 -23.13 -22.99
N GLN A 163 5.22 -22.08 -22.73
CA GLN A 163 4.41 -21.38 -23.74
C GLN A 163 4.34 -19.87 -23.40
N PRO A 164 4.17 -18.98 -24.40
CA PRO A 164 3.92 -17.57 -24.15
C PRO A 164 2.63 -17.37 -23.36
N VAL A 165 2.68 -16.55 -22.33
CA VAL A 165 1.51 -16.18 -21.51
C VAL A 165 1.05 -14.78 -21.91
N VAL A 166 -0.18 -14.66 -22.43
CA VAL A 166 -0.76 -13.42 -22.96
C VAL A 166 -1.77 -12.83 -21.97
N ARG A 167 -1.40 -12.67 -20.71
CA ARG A 167 -2.20 -12.00 -19.69
C ARG A 167 -1.31 -11.17 -18.77
N PRO A 168 -1.85 -10.14 -18.09
CA PRO A 168 -1.11 -9.48 -17.03
C PRO A 168 -0.74 -10.48 -15.93
N TRP A 169 0.50 -10.42 -15.49
CA TRP A 169 0.99 -11.19 -14.35
C TRP A 169 0.64 -10.50 -13.04
N ARG A 170 0.32 -11.32 -12.04
CA ARG A 170 0.15 -10.90 -10.65
C ARG A 170 1.15 -11.66 -9.76
N ASN A 171 1.51 -11.13 -8.62
CA ASN A 171 2.50 -11.74 -7.74
C ASN A 171 2.11 -13.17 -7.30
N PHE A 172 0.81 -13.43 -7.08
CA PHE A 172 0.33 -14.76 -6.70
C PHE A 172 0.39 -15.79 -7.85
N ASP A 173 0.56 -15.36 -9.10
CA ASP A 173 0.81 -16.28 -10.24
C ASP A 173 2.17 -16.97 -10.10
N ALA A 174 3.00 -16.60 -9.14
CA ALA A 174 4.28 -17.24 -8.86
C ALA A 174 4.17 -18.75 -8.68
N PHE A 175 3.11 -19.23 -8.03
CA PHE A 175 2.88 -20.65 -7.82
C PHE A 175 2.46 -21.36 -9.11
N ASP A 176 1.56 -20.78 -9.89
CA ASP A 176 1.14 -21.31 -11.19
C ASP A 176 2.33 -21.34 -12.17
N LEU A 177 3.11 -20.25 -12.17
CA LEU A 177 4.34 -20.17 -12.98
C LEU A 177 5.31 -21.31 -12.64
N ALA A 178 5.60 -21.52 -11.35
CA ALA A 178 6.58 -22.51 -10.92
C ALA A 178 6.16 -23.96 -11.18
N LEU A 179 4.85 -24.24 -11.09
CA LEU A 179 4.33 -25.62 -11.12
C LEU A 179 3.81 -26.05 -12.49
N ASN A 180 3.32 -25.12 -13.31
CA ASN A 180 2.55 -25.47 -14.50
C ASN A 180 3.05 -24.83 -15.80
N LEU A 181 3.82 -23.74 -15.73
CA LEU A 181 4.09 -22.91 -16.92
C LEU A 181 5.56 -22.91 -17.35
N VAL A 182 6.44 -23.61 -16.66
CA VAL A 182 7.87 -23.72 -17.00
C VAL A 182 8.24 -25.08 -17.60
N GLU A 183 9.35 -25.09 -18.37
CA GLU A 183 10.00 -26.33 -18.89
C GLU A 183 10.80 -27.03 -17.80
#